data_5bfa324c899ff8fc3c65255be164afa7
#
_entry.id   5bfa324c899ff8fc3c65255be164afa7
#
_cell.length_a   1.000
_cell.length_b   1.000
_cell.length_c   1.000
_cell.angle_alpha   90.00
_cell.angle_beta   90.00
_cell.angle_gamma   90.00
#
_symmetry.space_group_name_H-M   'P 1'
#
loop_
_entity.id
_entity.type
_entity.pdbx_description
1 polymer ?
#
loop_
_entity_poly.entity_id
_entity_poly.type
_entity_poly.pdbx_seq_one_letter_code
_entity_poly.pdbx_strand_id
1 'polypeptide(L)'
;MESAFFDGVPVEERELSTGARIGLPVRYYEWSGIMAHFPAPAAALRKLLPTSRLRPAELFPGIGILTMAAMEYRRIADVEPYNEFGIMVPVLYEPRLPVPGLPLLAPDRFKRFGLYVHHLPVTTQAAYDFGVEIWGYPKFVAEISFEETERVRRCRLRADGKQIATLEVVKSTTAGRTLDLFSYTVKDGQLLHTRIEAQGQMASARFRGGGACDLGDHPIAEELRAVGMRRTAVERLYAPHVQSLLHLAARRLAL
;
A
#
# COMPACT_ATOMS: atom_id res chain seq x y z
N MET A 1 -19.32 7.45 18.82
CA MET A 1 -19.74 8.37 17.76
C MET A 1 -18.95 8.03 16.51
N GLU A 2 -19.63 7.75 15.42
CA GLU A 2 -18.94 7.64 14.13
C GLU A 2 -18.36 9.01 13.77
N SER A 3 -17.20 8.99 13.15
CA SER A 3 -16.50 10.22 12.74
C SER A 3 -17.23 10.88 11.58
N ALA A 4 -17.30 12.21 11.56
CA ALA A 4 -17.83 13.00 10.44
C ALA A 4 -17.20 12.65 9.07
N PHE A 5 -16.08 11.92 9.06
CA PHE A 5 -15.41 11.44 7.86
C PHE A 5 -16.28 10.47 7.03
N PHE A 6 -17.18 9.76 7.67
CA PHE A 6 -18.06 8.79 7.01
C PHE A 6 -19.47 9.34 6.76
N ASP A 7 -19.78 10.55 7.24
CA ASP A 7 -21.10 11.13 7.12
C ASP A 7 -21.45 11.41 5.65
N GLY A 8 -22.66 11.02 5.25
CA GLY A 8 -23.16 11.25 3.89
C GLY A 8 -22.52 10.37 2.80
N VAL A 9 -21.58 9.47 3.14
CA VAL A 9 -21.02 8.53 2.18
C VAL A 9 -22.04 7.41 1.91
N PRO A 10 -22.62 7.30 0.70
CA PRO A 10 -23.56 6.22 0.39
C PRO A 10 -22.84 4.89 0.40
N VAL A 11 -23.54 3.84 0.85
CA VAL A 11 -23.04 2.46 0.85
C VAL A 11 -23.87 1.62 -0.08
N GLU A 12 -23.19 0.92 -0.98
CA GLU A 12 -23.76 -0.11 -1.83
C GLU A 12 -23.31 -1.48 -1.33
N GLU A 13 -24.25 -2.35 -0.96
CA GLU A 13 -23.91 -3.73 -0.57
C GLU A 13 -23.56 -4.57 -1.79
N ARG A 14 -22.52 -5.39 -1.63
CA ARG A 14 -22.11 -6.38 -2.62
C ARG A 14 -21.97 -7.75 -1.98
N GLU A 15 -22.58 -8.74 -2.60
CA GLU A 15 -22.44 -10.14 -2.23
C GLU A 15 -21.22 -10.73 -2.96
N LEU A 16 -20.37 -11.42 -2.22
CA LEU A 16 -19.19 -12.12 -2.73
C LEU A 16 -19.57 -13.55 -3.16
N SER A 17 -18.71 -14.17 -3.94
CA SER A 17 -18.88 -15.58 -4.35
C SER A 17 -18.94 -16.55 -3.17
N THR A 18 -18.42 -16.17 -2.01
CA THR A 18 -18.53 -16.91 -0.74
C THR A 18 -19.88 -16.77 -0.04
N GLY A 19 -20.78 -15.91 -0.54
CA GLY A 19 -22.04 -15.53 0.12
C GLY A 19 -21.89 -14.45 1.20
N ALA A 20 -20.68 -14.00 1.51
CA ALA A 20 -20.45 -12.88 2.42
C ALA A 20 -20.89 -11.56 1.76
N ARG A 21 -21.33 -10.59 2.56
CA ARG A 21 -21.73 -9.26 2.07
C ARG A 21 -20.76 -8.22 2.58
N ILE A 22 -20.47 -7.22 1.76
CA ILE A 22 -19.60 -6.11 2.09
C ILE A 22 -20.18 -4.81 1.55
N GLY A 23 -20.19 -3.77 2.38
CA GLY A 23 -20.56 -2.41 2.01
C GLY A 23 -19.44 -1.67 1.30
N LEU A 24 -19.73 -1.02 0.21
CA LEU A 24 -18.78 -0.26 -0.60
C LEU A 24 -19.17 1.23 -0.66
N PRO A 25 -18.23 2.17 -0.47
CA PRO A 25 -16.82 1.94 -0.15
C PRO A 25 -16.63 1.24 1.21
N VAL A 26 -15.59 0.39 1.30
CA VAL A 26 -15.25 -0.24 2.59
C VAL A 26 -14.81 0.84 3.56
N ARG A 27 -15.44 0.84 4.75
CA ARG A 27 -15.15 1.79 5.83
C ARG A 27 -14.18 1.17 6.81
N TYR A 28 -12.97 1.70 6.88
CA TYR A 28 -11.98 1.37 7.90
C TYR A 28 -12.07 2.41 9.00
N TYR A 29 -12.76 2.08 10.08
CA TYR A 29 -13.02 3.01 11.18
C TYR A 29 -11.80 3.29 12.04
N GLU A 30 -10.92 2.31 12.16
CA GLU A 30 -9.69 2.44 12.94
C GLU A 30 -8.60 1.51 12.42
N TRP A 31 -7.47 2.11 12.08
CA TRP A 31 -6.26 1.38 11.77
C TRP A 31 -5.01 2.18 12.12
N SER A 32 -3.89 1.49 12.21
CA SER A 32 -2.58 2.09 12.37
C SER A 32 -1.61 1.47 11.38
N GLY A 33 -0.56 2.20 11.03
CA GLY A 33 0.38 1.66 10.06
C GLY A 33 1.73 2.37 10.02
N ILE A 34 2.63 1.74 9.30
CA ILE A 34 3.94 2.25 8.93
C ILE A 34 4.15 2.08 7.44
N MET A 35 4.82 3.02 6.82
CA MET A 35 5.19 2.95 5.40
C MET A 35 6.60 3.46 5.21
N ALA A 36 7.33 2.89 4.27
CA ALA A 36 8.65 3.37 3.91
C ALA A 36 8.92 3.19 2.41
N HIS A 37 9.68 4.14 1.87
CA HIS A 37 10.02 4.25 0.45
C HIS A 37 11.50 3.96 0.25
N PHE A 38 11.80 2.89 -0.49
CA PHE A 38 13.15 2.38 -0.70
C PHE A 38 13.61 2.66 -2.14
N PRO A 39 14.77 3.30 -2.34
CA PRO A 39 15.31 3.48 -3.68
C PRO A 39 15.66 2.14 -4.32
N ALA A 40 15.34 2.01 -5.61
CA ALA A 40 15.72 0.88 -6.43
C ALA A 40 15.91 1.32 -7.90
N PRO A 41 16.70 0.61 -8.72
CA PRO A 41 16.83 0.90 -10.14
C PRO A 41 15.48 0.89 -10.86
N ALA A 42 15.12 1.97 -11.54
CA ALA A 42 13.84 2.07 -12.24
C ALA A 42 13.67 0.98 -13.32
N ALA A 43 14.75 0.58 -13.96
CA ALA A 43 14.76 -0.52 -14.94
C ALA A 43 14.41 -1.88 -14.32
N ALA A 44 14.81 -2.12 -13.06
CA ALA A 44 14.46 -3.34 -12.35
C ALA A 44 12.98 -3.29 -11.89
N LEU A 45 12.53 -2.15 -11.34
CA LEU A 45 11.13 -1.95 -10.96
C LEU A 45 10.17 -2.12 -12.14
N ARG A 46 10.59 -1.73 -13.34
CA ARG A 46 9.77 -1.91 -14.55
C ARG A 46 9.45 -3.37 -14.85
N LYS A 47 10.32 -4.30 -14.47
CA LYS A 47 10.11 -5.75 -14.68
C LYS A 47 9.01 -6.32 -13.78
N LEU A 48 8.67 -5.64 -12.70
CA LEU A 48 7.56 -6.01 -11.81
C LEU A 48 6.20 -5.55 -12.33
N LEU A 49 6.17 -4.64 -13.31
CA LEU A 49 4.93 -4.05 -13.80
C LEU A 49 4.26 -4.92 -14.87
N PRO A 50 2.92 -5.05 -14.86
CA PRO A 50 2.18 -5.93 -15.76
C PRO A 50 2.10 -5.42 -17.20
N THR A 51 2.42 -4.14 -17.43
CA THR A 51 2.29 -3.50 -18.73
C THR A 51 3.29 -2.36 -18.89
N SER A 52 3.70 -2.09 -20.14
CA SER A 52 4.58 -0.96 -20.47
C SER A 52 3.87 0.41 -20.35
N ARG A 53 2.54 0.43 -20.22
CA ARG A 53 1.75 1.66 -19.98
C ARG A 53 1.95 2.23 -18.58
N LEU A 54 2.31 1.38 -17.61
CA LEU A 54 2.77 1.82 -16.30
C LEU A 54 4.27 2.07 -16.33
N ARG A 55 4.71 3.19 -15.79
CA ARG A 55 6.12 3.53 -15.63
C ARG A 55 6.41 3.84 -14.16
N PRO A 56 7.50 3.29 -13.58
CA PRO A 56 7.91 3.65 -12.23
C PRO A 56 8.09 5.16 -12.12
N ALA A 57 7.55 5.75 -11.05
CA ALA A 57 7.84 7.13 -10.71
C ALA A 57 9.29 7.20 -10.21
N GLU A 58 10.11 7.99 -10.87
CA GLU A 58 11.51 8.12 -10.54
C GLU A 58 11.73 9.24 -9.53
N LEU A 59 12.55 8.99 -8.51
CA LEU A 59 13.01 10.01 -7.57
C LEU A 59 14.11 10.88 -8.20
N PHE A 60 15.05 10.20 -8.88
CA PHE A 60 16.09 10.77 -9.72
C PHE A 60 16.14 9.98 -11.02
N PRO A 61 16.74 10.50 -12.10
CA PRO A 61 16.87 9.76 -13.35
C PRO A 61 17.45 8.36 -13.14
N GLY A 62 16.71 7.32 -13.53
CA GLY A 62 17.08 5.92 -13.39
C GLY A 62 16.86 5.30 -12.00
N ILE A 63 16.46 6.07 -11.00
CA ILE A 63 16.19 5.61 -9.64
C ILE A 63 14.70 5.80 -9.33
N GLY A 64 13.98 4.71 -9.25
CA GLY A 64 12.60 4.68 -8.78
C GLY A 64 12.50 4.32 -7.30
N ILE A 65 11.28 4.06 -6.86
CA ILE A 65 10.92 3.75 -5.47
C ILE A 65 10.17 2.42 -5.42
N LEU A 66 10.57 1.56 -4.49
CA LEU A 66 9.76 0.47 -3.97
C LEU A 66 9.15 0.92 -2.65
N THR A 67 7.85 0.80 -2.51
CA THR A 67 7.12 1.17 -1.29
C THR A 67 6.72 -0.08 -0.53
N MET A 68 7.02 -0.11 0.76
CA MET A 68 6.48 -1.09 1.69
C MET A 68 5.59 -0.40 2.71
N ALA A 69 4.42 -0.97 2.95
CA ALA A 69 3.48 -0.48 3.94
C ALA A 69 2.93 -1.65 4.76
N ALA A 70 2.81 -1.46 6.05
CA ALA A 70 2.19 -2.43 6.94
C ALA A 70 1.05 -1.75 7.70
N MET A 71 -0.14 -2.32 7.61
CA MET A 71 -1.36 -1.81 8.23
C MET A 71 -1.91 -2.84 9.22
N GLU A 72 -2.33 -2.35 10.38
CA GLU A 72 -3.06 -3.08 11.41
C GLU A 72 -4.47 -2.52 11.46
N TYR A 73 -5.39 -3.18 10.79
CA TYR A 73 -6.80 -2.80 10.76
C TYR A 73 -7.50 -3.36 12.00
N ARG A 74 -7.95 -2.47 12.89
CA ARG A 74 -8.54 -2.81 14.19
C ARG A 74 -10.05 -2.82 14.18
N ARG A 75 -10.66 -1.94 13.39
CA ARG A 75 -12.12 -1.86 13.24
C ARG A 75 -12.49 -1.50 11.81
N ILE A 76 -13.18 -2.42 11.15
CA ILE A 76 -13.62 -2.32 9.77
C ILE A 76 -15.12 -2.61 9.75
N ALA A 77 -15.86 -2.02 8.81
CA ALA A 77 -17.23 -2.45 8.54
C ALA A 77 -17.21 -3.85 7.90
N ASP A 78 -18.12 -4.71 8.29
CA ASP A 78 -18.42 -6.00 7.66
C ASP A 78 -17.29 -7.04 7.61
N VAL A 79 -16.10 -6.72 8.14
CA VAL A 79 -14.92 -7.59 8.12
C VAL A 79 -14.25 -7.60 9.49
N GLU A 80 -13.79 -8.79 9.92
CA GLU A 80 -13.01 -8.92 11.14
C GLU A 80 -11.65 -8.18 11.05
N PRO A 81 -11.09 -7.75 12.19
CA PRO A 81 -9.76 -7.16 12.25
C PRO A 81 -8.70 -8.04 11.58
N TYR A 82 -7.80 -7.42 10.82
CA TYR A 82 -6.70 -8.12 10.16
C TYR A 82 -5.48 -7.21 9.96
N ASN A 83 -4.35 -7.84 9.70
CA ASN A 83 -3.13 -7.16 9.31
C ASN A 83 -2.87 -7.33 7.81
N GLU A 84 -2.28 -6.31 7.19
CA GLU A 84 -1.95 -6.29 5.78
C GLU A 84 -0.54 -5.75 5.57
N PHE A 85 0.18 -6.30 4.59
CA PHE A 85 1.49 -5.82 4.20
C PHE A 85 1.55 -5.61 2.69
N GLY A 86 1.74 -4.36 2.26
CA GLY A 86 1.82 -4.01 0.85
C GLY A 86 3.25 -3.86 0.36
N ILE A 87 3.56 -4.49 -0.78
CA ILE A 87 4.78 -4.28 -1.56
C ILE A 87 4.34 -3.66 -2.88
N MET A 88 4.70 -2.41 -3.12
CA MET A 88 4.11 -1.58 -4.16
C MET A 88 5.17 -0.79 -4.90
N VAL A 89 4.87 -0.44 -6.15
CA VAL A 89 5.70 0.46 -6.96
C VAL A 89 4.90 1.72 -7.26
N PRO A 90 5.34 2.91 -6.82
CA PRO A 90 4.78 4.17 -7.29
C PRO A 90 4.94 4.29 -8.81
N VAL A 91 3.85 4.54 -9.51
CA VAL A 91 3.80 4.53 -10.98
C VAL A 91 3.00 5.69 -11.54
N LEU A 92 3.25 5.97 -12.81
CA LEU A 92 2.42 6.82 -13.67
C LEU A 92 1.86 5.98 -14.81
N TYR A 93 0.57 6.11 -15.08
CA TYR A 93 -0.05 5.50 -16.25
C TYR A 93 0.10 6.43 -17.47
N GLU A 94 0.72 5.93 -18.56
CA GLU A 94 0.97 6.64 -19.82
C GLU A 94 1.48 8.09 -19.61
N PRO A 95 2.60 8.30 -18.89
CA PRO A 95 3.12 9.65 -18.72
C PRO A 95 3.64 10.20 -20.05
N ARG A 96 3.25 11.43 -20.38
CA ARG A 96 3.69 12.10 -21.62
C ARG A 96 5.19 12.44 -21.58
N LEU A 97 5.67 12.86 -20.40
CA LEU A 97 7.08 13.22 -20.17
C LEU A 97 7.55 12.60 -18.85
N PRO A 98 8.76 12.06 -18.80
CA PRO A 98 9.39 11.70 -17.55
C PRO A 98 9.78 12.98 -16.79
N VAL A 99 9.24 13.13 -15.58
CA VAL A 99 9.58 14.27 -14.69
C VAL A 99 10.02 13.67 -13.36
N PRO A 100 11.30 13.31 -13.19
CA PRO A 100 11.80 12.73 -11.96
C PRO A 100 11.54 13.64 -10.74
N GLY A 101 11.25 13.03 -9.60
CA GLY A 101 10.99 13.71 -8.33
C GLY A 101 9.58 14.27 -8.21
N LEU A 102 9.07 14.95 -9.21
CA LEU A 102 7.85 15.74 -9.10
C LEU A 102 6.59 14.90 -8.77
N PRO A 103 6.34 13.72 -9.37
CA PRO A 103 5.18 12.90 -9.01
C PRO A 103 5.22 12.37 -7.57
N LEU A 104 6.42 12.13 -7.04
CA LEU A 104 6.60 11.66 -5.67
C LEU A 104 6.49 12.81 -4.64
N LEU A 105 6.84 14.04 -5.04
CA LEU A 105 6.80 15.21 -4.17
C LEU A 105 5.42 15.90 -4.14
N ALA A 106 4.67 15.81 -5.23
CA ALA A 106 3.37 16.44 -5.40
C ALA A 106 2.40 15.49 -6.14
N PRO A 107 2.06 14.32 -5.55
CA PRO A 107 1.25 13.29 -6.20
C PRO A 107 -0.12 13.81 -6.67
N ASP A 108 -0.72 14.73 -5.92
CA ASP A 108 -2.04 15.32 -6.22
C ASP A 108 -2.08 16.08 -7.56
N ARG A 109 -0.92 16.52 -8.07
CA ARG A 109 -0.82 17.18 -9.37
C ARG A 109 -0.85 16.21 -10.55
N PHE A 110 -0.74 14.91 -10.28
CA PHE A 110 -0.66 13.86 -11.30
C PHE A 110 -1.84 12.92 -11.23
N LYS A 111 -2.91 13.22 -11.97
CA LYS A 111 -4.17 12.43 -11.99
C LYS A 111 -4.02 10.94 -12.35
N ARG A 112 -2.86 10.54 -12.86
CA ARG A 112 -2.53 9.17 -13.27
C ARG A 112 -1.40 8.58 -12.44
N PHE A 113 -1.05 9.22 -11.33
CA PHE A 113 -0.14 8.68 -10.32
C PHE A 113 -0.90 7.71 -9.42
N GLY A 114 -0.22 6.65 -8.98
CA GLY A 114 -0.75 5.69 -8.02
C GLY A 114 0.30 4.66 -7.65
N LEU A 115 -0.09 3.75 -6.77
CA LEU A 115 0.74 2.64 -6.31
C LEU A 115 0.32 1.35 -7.03
N TYR A 116 1.17 0.82 -7.91
CA TYR A 116 0.95 -0.53 -8.44
C TYR A 116 1.20 -1.53 -7.31
N VAL A 117 0.18 -2.31 -6.98
CA VAL A 117 0.26 -3.31 -5.91
C VAL A 117 0.84 -4.59 -6.48
N HIS A 118 2.07 -4.93 -6.06
CA HIS A 118 2.78 -6.11 -6.53
C HIS A 118 2.51 -7.33 -5.66
N HIS A 119 2.51 -7.17 -4.33
CA HIS A 119 2.08 -8.17 -3.35
C HIS A 119 1.30 -7.49 -2.23
N LEU A 120 0.25 -8.16 -1.73
CA LEU A 120 -0.60 -7.63 -0.64
C LEU A 120 -1.04 -8.74 0.33
N PRO A 121 -0.09 -9.44 1.00
CA PRO A 121 -0.43 -10.44 2.00
C PRO A 121 -1.29 -9.89 3.13
N VAL A 122 -2.20 -10.74 3.63
CA VAL A 122 -3.15 -10.45 4.70
C VAL A 122 -3.19 -11.60 5.71
N THR A 123 -3.70 -11.36 6.92
CA THR A 123 -3.74 -12.39 7.96
C THR A 123 -5.00 -13.24 7.95
N THR A 124 -6.06 -12.84 7.22
CA THR A 124 -7.36 -13.55 7.24
C THR A 124 -7.84 -13.92 5.84
N GLN A 125 -8.57 -15.04 5.75
CA GLN A 125 -9.20 -15.48 4.50
C GLN A 125 -10.26 -14.49 4.02
N ALA A 126 -11.06 -13.94 4.94
CA ALA A 126 -12.07 -12.93 4.59
C ALA A 126 -11.44 -11.71 3.90
N ALA A 127 -10.31 -11.20 4.44
CA ALA A 127 -9.57 -10.09 3.82
C ALA A 127 -8.99 -10.45 2.45
N TYR A 128 -8.59 -11.71 2.25
CA TYR A 128 -8.18 -12.22 0.95
C TYR A 128 -9.35 -12.21 -0.03
N ASP A 129 -10.48 -12.82 0.33
CA ASP A 129 -11.63 -13.04 -0.57
C ASP A 129 -12.17 -11.73 -1.14
N PHE A 130 -12.52 -10.75 -0.30
CA PHE A 130 -13.06 -9.50 -0.80
C PHE A 130 -12.04 -8.69 -1.61
N GLY A 131 -10.79 -8.71 -1.21
CA GLY A 131 -9.74 -7.95 -1.90
C GLY A 131 -9.43 -8.49 -3.28
N VAL A 132 -9.36 -9.80 -3.44
CA VAL A 132 -9.15 -10.47 -4.72
C VAL A 132 -10.38 -10.32 -5.60
N GLU A 133 -11.57 -10.61 -5.05
CA GLU A 133 -12.79 -10.65 -5.85
C GLU A 133 -13.21 -9.26 -6.35
N ILE A 134 -13.09 -8.22 -5.54
CA ILE A 134 -13.56 -6.88 -5.93
C ILE A 134 -12.51 -6.12 -6.74
N TRP A 135 -11.25 -6.12 -6.29
CA TRP A 135 -10.20 -5.27 -6.87
C TRP A 135 -9.07 -6.01 -7.58
N GLY A 136 -9.06 -7.35 -7.55
CA GLY A 136 -7.94 -8.11 -8.10
C GLY A 136 -6.62 -7.85 -7.37
N TYR A 137 -6.67 -7.52 -6.08
CA TYR A 137 -5.45 -7.36 -5.29
C TYR A 137 -4.67 -8.69 -5.24
N PRO A 138 -3.34 -8.67 -5.43
CA PRO A 138 -2.50 -9.87 -5.39
C PRO A 138 -2.27 -10.32 -3.95
N LYS A 139 -3.36 -10.76 -3.29
CA LYS A 139 -3.37 -11.19 -1.90
C LYS A 139 -2.99 -12.65 -1.76
N PHE A 140 -2.42 -12.97 -0.61
CA PHE A 140 -2.27 -14.33 -0.06
C PHE A 140 -2.31 -14.25 1.46
N VAL A 141 -2.66 -15.37 2.10
CA VAL A 141 -2.71 -15.43 3.57
C VAL A 141 -1.29 -15.64 4.11
N ALA A 142 -0.90 -14.83 5.10
CA ALA A 142 0.44 -14.82 5.68
C ALA A 142 0.41 -14.46 7.16
N GLU A 143 1.52 -14.71 7.86
CA GLU A 143 1.74 -14.26 9.22
C GLU A 143 2.28 -12.83 9.20
N ILE A 144 1.52 -11.89 9.79
CA ILE A 144 1.91 -10.49 9.89
C ILE A 144 1.75 -10.04 11.33
N SER A 145 2.85 -9.67 11.97
CA SER A 145 2.87 -9.28 13.37
C SER A 145 3.54 -7.92 13.56
N PHE A 146 3.02 -7.16 14.53
CA PHE A 146 3.55 -5.86 14.90
C PHE A 146 4.22 -5.91 16.27
N GLU A 147 5.33 -5.20 16.39
CA GLU A 147 6.01 -4.89 17.65
C GLU A 147 6.18 -3.38 17.73
N GLU A 148 5.92 -2.83 18.90
CA GLU A 148 6.05 -1.38 19.11
C GLU A 148 6.82 -1.11 20.40
N THR A 149 7.80 -0.22 20.32
CA THR A 149 8.54 0.37 21.43
C THR A 149 8.23 1.86 21.52
N GLU A 150 8.82 2.56 22.50
CA GLU A 150 8.70 4.02 22.58
C GLU A 150 9.19 4.73 21.31
N ARG A 151 10.22 4.20 20.65
CA ARG A 151 10.92 4.85 19.53
C ARG A 151 10.60 4.30 18.17
N VAL A 152 10.30 3.02 18.07
CA VAL A 152 10.13 2.31 16.79
C VAL A 152 8.87 1.49 16.76
N ARG A 153 8.29 1.40 15.57
CA ARG A 153 7.29 0.39 15.22
C ARG A 153 7.86 -0.53 14.14
N ARG A 154 7.69 -1.82 14.33
CA ARG A 154 8.20 -2.88 13.46
C ARG A 154 7.06 -3.79 13.03
N CYS A 155 7.09 -4.22 11.78
CA CYS A 155 6.21 -5.25 11.24
C CYS A 155 7.04 -6.39 10.67
N ARG A 156 6.72 -7.64 11.04
CA ARG A 156 7.31 -8.85 10.45
C ARG A 156 6.29 -9.53 9.57
N LEU A 157 6.73 -9.87 8.36
CA LEU A 157 5.97 -10.64 7.39
C LEU A 157 6.64 -11.99 7.17
N ARG A 158 5.87 -13.08 7.33
CA ARG A 158 6.31 -14.47 7.12
C ARG A 158 5.27 -15.23 6.31
N ALA A 159 5.70 -16.14 5.47
CA ALA A 159 4.86 -17.13 4.81
C ALA A 159 5.65 -18.43 4.63
N ASP A 160 4.98 -19.56 4.54
CA ASP A 160 5.58 -20.89 4.33
C ASP A 160 6.72 -21.20 5.33
N GLY A 161 6.57 -20.75 6.58
CA GLY A 161 7.56 -20.92 7.63
C GLY A 161 8.82 -20.05 7.48
N LYS A 162 8.92 -19.20 6.43
CA LYS A 162 10.07 -18.36 6.14
C LYS A 162 9.75 -16.88 6.33
N GLN A 163 10.77 -16.09 6.68
CA GLN A 163 10.64 -14.65 6.74
C GLN A 163 10.70 -14.06 5.33
N ILE A 164 9.75 -13.17 4.99
CA ILE A 164 9.77 -12.36 3.78
C ILE A 164 10.50 -11.04 4.06
N ALA A 165 9.99 -10.28 5.04
CA ALA A 165 10.51 -8.95 5.35
C ALA A 165 10.29 -8.57 6.81
N THR A 166 11.15 -7.71 7.33
CA THR A 166 10.91 -6.95 8.56
C THR A 166 11.02 -5.48 8.24
N LEU A 167 9.91 -4.77 8.29
CA LEU A 167 9.84 -3.33 8.09
C LEU A 167 9.91 -2.62 9.45
N GLU A 168 10.81 -1.66 9.60
CA GLU A 168 10.97 -0.85 10.79
C GLU A 168 10.89 0.63 10.46
N VAL A 169 10.14 1.38 11.29
CA VAL A 169 9.99 2.83 11.16
C VAL A 169 10.14 3.48 12.53
N VAL A 170 11.00 4.48 12.61
CA VAL A 170 11.14 5.36 13.78
C VAL A 170 9.91 6.24 13.89
N LYS A 171 9.26 6.24 15.06
CA LYS A 171 8.10 7.05 15.37
C LYS A 171 8.46 8.54 15.35
N SER A 172 7.50 9.38 15.05
CA SER A 172 7.65 10.83 15.04
C SER A 172 6.37 11.48 15.55
N THR A 173 6.47 12.70 16.03
CA THR A 173 5.31 13.51 16.42
C THR A 173 4.37 13.64 15.22
N THR A 174 3.11 13.27 15.43
CA THR A 174 2.09 13.25 14.39
C THR A 174 1.26 14.53 14.38
N ALA A 175 0.63 14.79 13.24
CA ALA A 175 -0.37 15.84 13.07
C ALA A 175 -1.55 15.29 12.27
N GLY A 176 -2.71 15.95 12.41
CA GLY A 176 -3.88 15.64 11.60
C GLY A 176 -3.58 15.86 10.11
N ARG A 177 -3.83 14.85 9.28
CA ARG A 177 -3.63 14.89 7.83
C ARG A 177 -4.73 14.15 7.12
N THR A 178 -4.98 14.56 5.87
CA THR A 178 -5.77 13.82 4.89
C THR A 178 -4.86 13.34 3.78
N LEU A 179 -5.14 12.15 3.24
CA LEU A 179 -4.45 11.57 2.09
C LEU A 179 -5.50 11.12 1.08
N ASP A 180 -5.23 11.38 -0.17
CA ASP A 180 -5.98 10.85 -1.32
C ASP A 180 -5.00 10.02 -2.16
N LEU A 181 -5.10 8.70 -2.05
CA LEU A 181 -4.19 7.74 -2.66
C LEU A 181 -4.92 6.97 -3.75
N PHE A 182 -4.15 6.49 -4.72
CA PHE A 182 -4.66 5.61 -5.74
C PHE A 182 -3.82 4.34 -5.83
N SER A 183 -4.49 3.20 -5.97
CA SER A 183 -3.83 1.93 -6.28
C SER A 183 -4.11 1.50 -7.73
N TYR A 184 -3.14 0.78 -8.30
CA TYR A 184 -3.29 0.04 -9.55
C TYR A 184 -3.20 -1.45 -9.28
N THR A 185 -4.16 -2.20 -9.81
CA THR A 185 -4.20 -3.68 -9.78
C THR A 185 -4.59 -4.22 -11.14
N VAL A 186 -4.45 -5.51 -11.34
CA VAL A 186 -4.92 -6.19 -12.56
C VAL A 186 -6.09 -7.10 -12.20
N LYS A 187 -7.19 -6.95 -12.93
CA LYS A 187 -8.33 -7.85 -12.83
C LYS A 187 -9.00 -8.01 -14.21
N ASP A 188 -9.33 -9.24 -14.57
CA ASP A 188 -10.03 -9.59 -15.82
C ASP A 188 -9.37 -8.95 -17.07
N GLY A 189 -8.02 -8.97 -17.12
CA GLY A 189 -7.26 -8.40 -18.24
C GLY A 189 -7.26 -6.88 -18.31
N GLN A 190 -7.68 -6.18 -17.27
CA GLN A 190 -7.73 -4.73 -17.20
C GLN A 190 -6.95 -4.19 -15.99
N LEU A 191 -6.42 -2.99 -16.09
CA LEU A 191 -5.93 -2.24 -14.95
C LEU A 191 -7.10 -1.56 -14.23
N LEU A 192 -7.23 -1.83 -12.95
CA LEU A 192 -8.13 -1.10 -12.07
C LEU A 192 -7.38 0.06 -11.42
N HIS A 193 -7.98 1.24 -11.42
CA HIS A 193 -7.48 2.42 -10.73
C HIS A 193 -8.45 2.77 -9.60
N THR A 194 -8.05 2.50 -8.36
CA THR A 194 -8.90 2.54 -7.17
C THR A 194 -8.47 3.65 -6.24
N ARG A 195 -9.42 4.46 -5.79
CA ARG A 195 -9.21 5.56 -4.84
C ARG A 195 -9.27 5.06 -3.40
N ILE A 196 -8.39 5.58 -2.57
CA ILE A 196 -8.31 5.36 -1.13
C ILE A 196 -8.24 6.72 -0.46
N GLU A 197 -9.30 7.11 0.25
CA GLU A 197 -9.29 8.31 1.09
C GLU A 197 -8.90 7.94 2.51
N ALA A 198 -8.03 8.71 3.12
CA ALA A 198 -7.63 8.49 4.50
C ALA A 198 -7.48 9.81 5.25
N GLN A 199 -7.84 9.79 6.54
CA GLN A 199 -7.55 10.89 7.45
C GLN A 199 -7.11 10.36 8.81
N GLY A 200 -6.28 11.11 9.49
CA GLY A 200 -5.83 10.72 10.83
C GLY A 200 -4.55 11.40 11.26
N GLN A 201 -3.97 10.84 12.31
CA GLN A 201 -2.71 11.29 12.87
C GLN A 201 -1.55 10.66 12.12
N MET A 202 -0.75 11.46 11.43
CA MET A 202 0.33 10.97 10.58
C MET A 202 1.58 11.83 10.72
N ALA A 203 2.73 11.20 10.59
CA ALA A 203 4.02 11.87 10.48
C ALA A 203 4.81 11.29 9.32
N SER A 204 5.41 12.13 8.50
CA SER A 204 6.36 11.69 7.47
C SER A 204 7.71 12.38 7.67
N ALA A 205 8.78 11.65 7.36
CA ALA A 205 10.13 12.21 7.37
C ALA A 205 10.87 11.74 6.11
N ARG A 206 11.25 12.73 5.31
CA ARG A 206 11.92 12.54 4.03
C ARG A 206 13.40 12.86 4.16
N PHE A 207 14.28 11.99 3.66
CA PHE A 207 15.73 12.10 3.69
C PHE A 207 16.35 12.26 5.10
N ARG A 208 15.63 11.78 6.14
CA ARG A 208 16.07 11.86 7.55
C ARG A 208 16.35 10.51 8.18
N GLY A 209 16.39 9.43 7.37
CA GLY A 209 16.57 8.06 7.89
C GLY A 209 15.42 7.59 8.78
N GLY A 210 15.65 6.50 9.52
CA GLY A 210 14.69 5.93 10.46
C GLY A 210 13.61 5.07 9.81
N GLY A 211 13.77 4.67 8.57
CA GLY A 211 13.03 3.61 7.91
C GLY A 211 14.00 2.57 7.38
N ALA A 212 13.78 1.29 7.68
CA ALA A 212 14.62 0.19 7.22
C ALA A 212 13.78 -1.06 6.92
N CYS A 213 14.27 -1.89 6.01
CA CYS A 213 13.70 -3.20 5.74
C CYS A 213 14.82 -4.25 5.67
N ASP A 214 14.66 -5.31 6.46
CA ASP A 214 15.48 -6.50 6.40
C ASP A 214 14.70 -7.62 5.69
N LEU A 215 15.31 -8.17 4.63
CA LEU A 215 14.72 -9.24 3.82
C LEU A 215 15.14 -10.60 4.36
N GLY A 216 14.20 -11.54 4.43
CA GLY A 216 14.42 -12.92 4.86
C GLY A 216 14.85 -13.87 3.74
N ASP A 217 14.51 -15.14 3.85
CA ASP A 217 14.92 -16.25 2.97
C ASP A 217 13.76 -16.83 2.11
N HIS A 218 12.68 -16.10 1.98
CA HIS A 218 11.52 -16.46 1.17
C HIS A 218 11.76 -16.04 -0.31
N PRO A 219 11.16 -16.72 -1.33
CA PRO A 219 11.28 -16.34 -2.74
C PRO A 219 10.93 -14.88 -3.04
N ILE A 220 9.91 -14.31 -2.38
CA ILE A 220 9.58 -12.88 -2.51
C ILE A 220 10.75 -12.01 -2.02
N ALA A 221 11.45 -12.40 -0.95
CA ALA A 221 12.61 -11.66 -0.47
C ALA A 221 13.78 -11.72 -1.48
N GLU A 222 13.95 -12.84 -2.17
CA GLU A 222 14.95 -13.00 -3.25
C GLU A 222 14.59 -12.12 -4.45
N GLU A 223 13.30 -12.07 -4.85
CA GLU A 223 12.81 -11.16 -5.87
C GLU A 223 13.15 -9.69 -5.53
N LEU A 224 12.89 -9.26 -4.29
CA LEU A 224 13.17 -7.91 -3.84
C LEU A 224 14.67 -7.59 -3.80
N ARG A 225 15.53 -8.57 -3.48
CA ARG A 225 16.99 -8.42 -3.63
C ARG A 225 17.41 -8.29 -5.09
N ALA A 226 16.83 -9.09 -5.97
CA ALA A 226 17.09 -9.03 -7.41
C ALA A 226 16.67 -7.68 -8.04
N VAL A 227 15.63 -7.04 -7.48
CA VAL A 227 15.24 -5.67 -7.86
C VAL A 227 16.32 -4.65 -7.46
N GLY A 228 17.21 -4.98 -6.52
CA GLY A 228 18.23 -4.07 -6.03
C GLY A 228 17.70 -3.02 -5.05
N MET A 229 16.66 -3.36 -4.29
CA MET A 229 16.11 -2.49 -3.24
C MET A 229 17.18 -2.20 -2.17
N ARG A 230 17.36 -0.93 -1.82
CA ARG A 230 18.25 -0.54 -0.72
C ARG A 230 17.58 -0.82 0.62
N ARG A 231 18.38 -1.20 1.63
CA ARG A 231 17.90 -1.49 2.99
C ARG A 231 17.31 -0.27 3.71
N THR A 232 17.84 0.92 3.42
CA THR A 232 17.45 2.17 4.09
C THR A 232 16.50 2.97 3.22
N ALA A 233 15.40 3.39 3.82
CA ALA A 233 14.38 4.20 3.17
C ALA A 233 14.82 5.67 3.03
N VAL A 234 14.37 6.30 1.94
CA VAL A 234 14.52 7.75 1.73
C VAL A 234 13.37 8.55 2.34
N GLU A 235 12.24 7.90 2.55
CA GLU A 235 11.09 8.49 3.24
C GLU A 235 10.42 7.41 4.09
N ARG A 236 9.91 7.81 5.25
CA ARG A 236 9.11 6.97 6.14
C ARG A 236 7.86 7.71 6.58
N LEU A 237 6.81 6.94 6.85
CA LEU A 237 5.56 7.42 7.42
C LEU A 237 5.20 6.55 8.63
N TYR A 238 4.77 7.21 9.71
CA TYR A 238 4.17 6.61 10.89
C TYR A 238 2.77 7.16 11.08
N ALA A 239 1.79 6.27 11.25
CA ALA A 239 0.39 6.59 11.32
C ALA A 239 -0.30 5.77 12.44
N PRO A 240 -0.41 6.31 13.69
CA PRO A 240 -0.96 5.57 14.83
C PRO A 240 -2.47 5.45 14.83
N HIS A 241 -3.19 6.42 14.27
CA HIS A 241 -4.66 6.48 14.26
C HIS A 241 -5.14 7.05 12.94
N VAL A 242 -5.72 6.21 12.12
CA VAL A 242 -6.23 6.57 10.79
C VAL A 242 -7.61 5.96 10.55
N GLN A 243 -8.39 6.66 9.77
CA GLN A 243 -9.66 6.22 9.18
C GLN A 243 -9.53 6.26 7.67
N SER A 244 -10.19 5.36 6.94
CA SER A 244 -10.14 5.39 5.49
C SER A 244 -11.38 4.79 4.83
N LEU A 245 -11.55 5.18 3.56
CA LEU A 245 -12.53 4.65 2.62
C LEU A 245 -11.79 4.01 1.45
N LEU A 246 -12.08 2.74 1.19
CA LEU A 246 -11.62 2.06 -0.01
C LEU A 246 -12.79 1.99 -1.00
N HIS A 247 -12.68 2.77 -2.07
CA HIS A 247 -13.73 2.87 -3.09
C HIS A 247 -13.69 1.70 -4.07
N LEU A 248 -14.77 1.52 -4.83
CA LEU A 248 -14.70 0.75 -6.07
C LEU A 248 -13.70 1.38 -7.05
N ALA A 249 -13.19 0.59 -7.97
CA ALA A 249 -12.30 1.11 -9.00
C ALA A 249 -13.00 2.22 -9.80
N ALA A 250 -12.46 3.43 -9.69
CA ALA A 250 -12.98 4.61 -10.38
C ALA A 250 -12.78 4.51 -11.90
N ARG A 251 -11.80 3.71 -12.34
CA ARG A 251 -11.47 3.53 -13.77
C ARG A 251 -11.00 2.10 -14.03
N ARG A 252 -11.41 1.61 -15.20
CA ARG A 252 -10.86 0.41 -15.83
C ARG A 252 -10.07 0.87 -17.05
N LEU A 253 -8.80 0.54 -17.10
CA LEU A 253 -7.85 1.02 -18.11
C LEU A 253 -7.30 -0.18 -18.88
N ALA A 254 -6.79 0.08 -20.08
CA ALA A 254 -6.12 -0.97 -20.86
C ALA A 254 -4.80 -1.39 -20.20
N LEU A 255 -4.52 -2.70 -20.27
CA LEU A 255 -3.29 -3.32 -19.84
C LEU A 255 -2.16 -3.02 -20.84
#